data_78b66973d0d7a35ea12f7d65c3b57500
#
_entry.id   78b66973d0d7a35ea12f7d65c3b57500
#
_cell.length_a   1.000
_cell.length_b   1.000
_cell.length_c   1.000
_cell.angle_alpha   90.00
_cell.angle_beta   90.00
_cell.angle_gamma   90.00
#
_symmetry.space_group_name_H-M   'P 1'
#
loop_
_entity.id
_entity.type
_entity.pdbx_description
1 polymer ?
#
loop_
_entity_poly.entity_id
_entity_poly.type
_entity_poly.pdbx_seq_one_letter_code
_entity_poly.pdbx_strand_id
1 'polypeptide(L)'
;MEKVFGKKIIELKFFGFDYFDFKGTKHLIARSGWSKQGGFEIYIENTESGLDLYDHFFEIGKEFNLKPGCPNLIERIESGLLSYGNDFDNNDNPFQCGFEKYVNLDSEVTFLGKEKLRKIKQEGIKRKLMGVRLETDKISLTKSLKITDNEGKMMGELRSACYSPHFKEVIGIAMINEPYCKSSAKGLSLIHISEPTRRM
;
A
#
# COMPACT_ATOMS: atom_id res chain seq x y z
N MET A 1 -23.59 -2.30 -4.86
CA MET A 1 -23.17 -3.16 -6.01
C MET A 1 -24.31 -4.08 -6.46
N GLU A 2 -24.81 -4.98 -5.63
CA GLU A 2 -25.84 -5.96 -6.02
C GLU A 2 -27.12 -5.31 -6.58
N LYS A 3 -27.61 -4.22 -5.97
CA LYS A 3 -28.79 -3.49 -6.44
C LYS A 3 -28.62 -2.82 -7.81
N VAL A 4 -27.37 -2.56 -8.23
CA VAL A 4 -27.07 -1.92 -9.53
C VAL A 4 -26.79 -2.98 -10.59
N PHE A 5 -25.98 -3.98 -10.27
CA PHE A 5 -25.47 -4.96 -11.24
C PHE A 5 -26.00 -6.40 -11.05
N GLY A 6 -26.91 -6.59 -10.09
CA GLY A 6 -27.48 -7.90 -9.78
C GLY A 6 -26.52 -8.80 -8.96
N LYS A 7 -27.01 -10.00 -8.61
CA LYS A 7 -26.28 -10.93 -7.72
C LYS A 7 -24.92 -11.38 -8.23
N LYS A 8 -24.76 -11.50 -9.54
CA LYS A 8 -23.48 -11.96 -10.14
C LYS A 8 -22.27 -11.15 -9.69
N ILE A 9 -22.43 -9.85 -9.37
CA ILE A 9 -21.32 -8.99 -8.95
C ILE A 9 -20.68 -9.44 -7.62
N ILE A 10 -21.49 -9.95 -6.68
CA ILE A 10 -20.98 -10.38 -5.37
C ILE A 10 -20.29 -11.76 -5.42
N GLU A 11 -20.48 -12.50 -6.51
CA GLU A 11 -19.84 -13.80 -6.76
C GLU A 11 -18.42 -13.65 -7.32
N LEU A 12 -18.02 -12.44 -7.75
CA LEU A 12 -16.67 -12.18 -8.19
C LEU A 12 -15.67 -12.53 -7.08
N LYS A 13 -14.69 -13.37 -7.42
CA LYS A 13 -13.57 -13.69 -6.52
C LYS A 13 -12.65 -12.49 -6.37
N PHE A 14 -11.97 -12.39 -5.24
CA PHE A 14 -10.95 -11.37 -5.05
C PHE A 14 -9.87 -11.45 -6.15
N PHE A 15 -9.53 -10.30 -6.74
CA PHE A 15 -8.73 -10.16 -7.97
C PHE A 15 -9.38 -10.73 -9.24
N GLY A 16 -10.64 -11.14 -9.20
CA GLY A 16 -11.42 -11.43 -10.40
C GLY A 16 -12.06 -10.18 -10.98
N PHE A 17 -12.40 -10.25 -12.24
CA PHE A 17 -13.13 -9.19 -12.94
C PHE A 17 -14.09 -9.77 -13.96
N ASP A 18 -15.12 -9.01 -14.31
CA ASP A 18 -16.07 -9.33 -15.40
C ASP A 18 -16.72 -8.03 -15.89
N TYR A 19 -17.46 -8.14 -16.99
CA TYR A 19 -18.25 -7.04 -17.54
C TYR A 19 -19.67 -7.06 -17.02
N PHE A 20 -20.17 -5.91 -16.60
CA PHE A 20 -21.52 -5.71 -16.10
C PHE A 20 -22.21 -4.58 -16.84
N ASP A 21 -23.47 -4.76 -17.17
CA ASP A 21 -24.29 -3.78 -17.85
C ASP A 21 -24.88 -2.75 -16.88
N PHE A 22 -24.79 -1.49 -17.26
CA PHE A 22 -25.53 -0.40 -16.64
C PHE A 22 -26.17 0.43 -17.73
N LYS A 23 -27.50 0.40 -17.83
CA LYS A 23 -28.31 1.13 -18.81
C LYS A 23 -27.84 0.93 -20.28
N GLY A 24 -27.46 -0.30 -20.63
CA GLY A 24 -26.99 -0.65 -21.97
C GLY A 24 -25.49 -0.39 -22.22
N THR A 25 -24.76 0.12 -21.24
CA THR A 25 -23.29 0.30 -21.32
C THR A 25 -22.61 -0.76 -20.44
N LYS A 26 -21.66 -1.50 -21.05
CA LYS A 26 -20.85 -2.47 -20.30
C LYS A 26 -19.67 -1.80 -19.65
N HIS A 27 -19.49 -2.03 -18.35
CA HIS A 27 -18.36 -1.59 -17.57
C HIS A 27 -17.54 -2.79 -17.10
N LEU A 28 -16.22 -2.71 -17.22
CA LEU A 28 -15.31 -3.65 -16.58
C LEU A 28 -15.31 -3.38 -15.08
N ILE A 29 -15.63 -4.39 -14.28
CA ILE A 29 -15.63 -4.27 -12.83
C ILE A 29 -14.74 -5.35 -12.24
N ALA A 30 -13.74 -4.94 -11.46
CA ALA A 30 -12.85 -5.81 -10.74
C ALA A 30 -13.20 -5.84 -9.25
N ARG A 31 -13.05 -7.00 -8.62
CA ARG A 31 -13.14 -7.10 -7.17
C ARG A 31 -11.77 -6.91 -6.56
N SER A 32 -11.39 -5.68 -6.40
CA SER A 32 -10.13 -5.24 -5.84
C SER A 32 -10.34 -3.97 -5.02
N GLY A 33 -9.31 -3.50 -4.33
CA GLY A 33 -9.39 -2.30 -3.54
C GLY A 33 -8.09 -1.99 -2.83
N TRP A 34 -7.91 -0.73 -2.51
CA TRP A 34 -6.70 -0.16 -1.93
C TRP A 34 -6.57 -0.39 -0.41
N SER A 35 -7.69 -0.48 0.30
CA SER A 35 -7.72 -0.50 1.77
C SER A 35 -7.78 -1.88 2.41
N LYS A 36 -7.81 -2.97 1.63
CA LYS A 36 -8.12 -4.34 2.07
C LYS A 36 -9.48 -4.55 2.73
N GLN A 37 -10.37 -3.57 2.66
CA GLN A 37 -11.70 -3.67 3.27
C GLN A 37 -12.73 -4.38 2.39
N GLY A 38 -12.29 -4.94 1.29
CA GLY A 38 -13.15 -5.41 0.24
C GLY A 38 -13.65 -4.22 -0.58
N GLY A 39 -14.17 -4.49 -1.75
CA GLY A 39 -14.64 -3.43 -2.62
C GLY A 39 -14.60 -3.83 -4.08
N PHE A 40 -14.89 -2.86 -4.92
CA PHE A 40 -14.90 -3.05 -6.36
C PHE A 40 -14.30 -1.80 -7.01
N GLU A 41 -13.56 -2.01 -8.07
CA GLU A 41 -13.05 -0.95 -8.94
C GLU A 41 -13.82 -1.01 -10.25
N ILE A 42 -14.45 0.10 -10.62
CA ILE A 42 -15.26 0.21 -11.85
C ILE A 42 -14.48 1.05 -12.84
N TYR A 43 -14.17 0.46 -13.98
CA TYR A 43 -13.43 1.14 -15.04
C TYR A 43 -14.42 1.79 -16.01
N ILE A 44 -14.38 3.10 -16.09
CA ILE A 44 -15.28 3.93 -16.85
C ILE A 44 -14.61 4.34 -18.17
N GLU A 45 -15.22 3.96 -19.30
CA GLU A 45 -14.69 4.28 -20.61
C GLU A 45 -15.16 5.65 -21.13
N ASN A 46 -16.32 6.13 -20.67
CA ASN A 46 -16.82 7.46 -21.05
C ASN A 46 -17.35 8.23 -19.83
N THR A 47 -17.17 9.55 -19.85
CA THR A 47 -17.48 10.44 -18.74
C THR A 47 -19.00 10.49 -18.43
N GLU A 48 -19.84 10.50 -19.44
CA GLU A 48 -21.31 10.62 -19.25
C GLU A 48 -21.85 9.39 -18.51
N SER A 49 -21.47 8.20 -18.93
CA SER A 49 -21.85 6.96 -18.25
C SER A 49 -21.30 6.90 -16.82
N GLY A 50 -20.11 7.44 -16.59
CA GLY A 50 -19.49 7.50 -15.27
C GLY A 50 -20.26 8.39 -14.29
N LEU A 51 -20.68 9.56 -14.73
CA LEU A 51 -21.46 10.48 -13.88
C LEU A 51 -22.86 9.89 -13.56
N ASP A 52 -23.56 9.35 -14.56
CA ASP A 52 -24.86 8.71 -14.35
C ASP A 52 -24.74 7.52 -13.38
N LEU A 53 -23.72 6.70 -13.51
CA LEU A 53 -23.48 5.57 -12.62
C LEU A 53 -23.14 6.06 -11.19
N TYR A 54 -22.31 7.09 -11.05
CA TYR A 54 -21.99 7.69 -9.75
C TYR A 54 -23.24 8.21 -9.04
N ASP A 55 -24.06 9.01 -9.71
CA ASP A 55 -25.28 9.56 -9.16
C ASP A 55 -26.28 8.45 -8.78
N HIS A 56 -26.39 7.43 -9.62
CA HIS A 56 -27.23 6.27 -9.34
C HIS A 56 -26.78 5.49 -8.10
N PHE A 57 -25.47 5.32 -7.90
CA PHE A 57 -24.94 4.71 -6.69
C PHE A 57 -25.29 5.51 -5.44
N PHE A 58 -25.20 6.83 -5.49
CA PHE A 58 -25.54 7.68 -4.35
C PHE A 58 -27.02 7.66 -4.06
N GLU A 59 -27.87 7.62 -5.08
CA GLU A 59 -29.33 7.51 -4.90
C GLU A 59 -29.71 6.20 -4.21
N ILE A 60 -29.29 5.06 -4.74
CA ILE A 60 -29.56 3.74 -4.14
C ILE A 60 -28.82 3.57 -2.80
N GLY A 61 -27.66 4.18 -2.68
CA GLY A 61 -26.80 4.08 -1.49
C GLY A 61 -27.31 4.85 -0.28
N LYS A 62 -28.31 5.72 -0.42
CA LYS A 62 -28.88 6.50 0.70
C LYS A 62 -29.32 5.62 1.87
N GLU A 63 -29.97 4.50 1.58
CA GLU A 63 -30.43 3.55 2.60
C GLU A 63 -29.27 2.89 3.37
N PHE A 64 -28.05 2.86 2.81
CA PHE A 64 -26.83 2.32 3.41
C PHE A 64 -25.92 3.42 3.96
N ASN A 65 -26.39 4.68 4.01
CA ASN A 65 -25.59 5.83 4.40
C ASN A 65 -24.30 5.97 3.58
N LEU A 66 -24.36 5.67 2.27
CA LEU A 66 -23.24 5.81 1.35
C LEU A 66 -22.75 7.27 1.32
N LYS A 67 -21.46 7.45 1.44
CA LYS A 67 -20.82 8.77 1.43
C LYS A 67 -19.63 8.78 0.47
N PRO A 68 -19.31 9.92 -0.12
CA PRO A 68 -18.06 10.05 -0.87
C PRO A 68 -16.87 9.87 0.06
N GLY A 69 -15.83 9.25 -0.45
CA GLY A 69 -14.59 9.02 0.26
C GLY A 69 -13.40 9.21 -0.66
N CYS A 70 -12.22 9.07 -0.10
CA CYS A 70 -10.97 9.03 -0.86
C CYS A 70 -9.99 8.03 -0.24
N PRO A 71 -9.05 7.49 -1.00
CA PRO A 71 -7.94 6.73 -0.45
C PRO A 71 -7.20 7.57 0.60
N ASN A 72 -6.89 6.97 1.74
CA ASN A 72 -6.14 7.63 2.80
C ASN A 72 -4.91 6.81 3.23
N LEU A 73 -3.95 7.49 3.86
CA LEU A 73 -2.72 6.85 4.31
C LEU A 73 -2.94 5.85 5.45
N ILE A 74 -3.92 6.09 6.29
CA ILE A 74 -4.14 5.31 7.52
C ILE A 74 -4.40 3.85 7.19
N GLU A 75 -5.43 3.58 6.41
CA GLU A 75 -5.86 2.22 6.07
C GLU A 75 -4.77 1.42 5.36
N ARG A 76 -4.05 2.04 4.40
CA ARG A 76 -2.99 1.33 3.69
C ARG A 76 -1.77 1.04 4.57
N ILE A 77 -1.37 1.98 5.44
CA ILE A 77 -0.22 1.79 6.35
C ILE A 77 -0.57 0.75 7.40
N GLU A 78 -1.75 0.83 8.03
CA GLU A 78 -2.24 -0.18 8.98
C GLU A 78 -2.26 -1.59 8.38
N SER A 79 -2.61 -1.72 7.11
CA SER A 79 -2.66 -3.00 6.40
C SER A 79 -1.34 -3.41 5.75
N GLY A 80 -0.31 -2.59 5.82
CA GLY A 80 0.99 -2.83 5.17
C GLY A 80 0.89 -2.87 3.64
N LEU A 81 -0.07 -2.13 3.06
CA LEU A 81 -0.21 -2.01 1.61
C LEU A 81 0.76 -0.97 1.09
N LEU A 82 1.76 -1.41 0.35
CA LEU A 82 2.84 -0.57 -0.16
C LEU A 82 2.37 0.29 -1.34
N SER A 83 2.91 1.49 -1.41
CA SER A 83 2.68 2.45 -2.50
C SER A 83 3.97 2.72 -3.26
N TYR A 84 3.96 2.46 -4.57
CA TYR A 84 5.08 2.81 -5.45
C TYR A 84 5.29 4.33 -5.49
N GLY A 85 6.53 4.74 -5.44
CA GLY A 85 6.92 6.15 -5.37
C GLY A 85 6.92 6.72 -3.94
N ASN A 86 6.21 6.10 -2.99
CA ASN A 86 6.25 6.48 -1.58
C ASN A 86 7.11 5.50 -0.76
N ASP A 87 6.74 4.21 -0.75
CA ASP A 87 7.40 3.21 0.10
C ASP A 87 8.55 2.50 -0.60
N PHE A 88 8.50 2.38 -1.90
CA PHE A 88 9.55 1.79 -2.73
C PHE A 88 9.54 2.38 -4.13
N ASP A 89 10.65 2.23 -4.83
CA ASP A 89 10.86 2.68 -6.21
C ASP A 89 11.75 1.71 -7.00
N ASN A 90 12.24 2.15 -8.17
CA ASN A 90 13.11 1.35 -9.04
C ASN A 90 14.50 1.05 -8.44
N ASN A 91 14.88 1.67 -7.32
CA ASN A 91 16.13 1.40 -6.61
C ASN A 91 15.99 0.27 -5.59
N ASP A 92 14.76 -0.17 -5.35
CA ASP A 92 14.45 -1.26 -4.44
C ASP A 92 14.17 -2.55 -5.23
N ASN A 93 14.37 -3.70 -4.61
CA ASN A 93 14.06 -4.98 -5.24
C ASN A 93 12.95 -5.71 -4.45
N PRO A 94 12.28 -6.70 -5.06
CA PRO A 94 11.15 -7.40 -4.43
C PRO A 94 11.49 -8.04 -3.07
N PHE A 95 12.72 -8.51 -2.87
CA PHE A 95 13.12 -9.13 -1.60
C PHE A 95 13.24 -8.11 -0.48
N GLN A 96 13.74 -6.91 -0.80
CA GLN A 96 13.76 -5.80 0.15
C GLN A 96 12.35 -5.34 0.55
N CYS A 97 11.40 -5.44 -0.37
CA CYS A 97 10.01 -5.03 -0.18
C CYS A 97 9.10 -6.12 0.45
N GLY A 98 9.63 -7.33 0.72
CA GLY A 98 8.83 -8.42 1.27
C GLY A 98 7.92 -9.10 0.24
N PHE A 99 8.25 -8.99 -1.05
CA PHE A 99 7.48 -9.56 -2.16
C PHE A 99 8.06 -10.89 -2.68
N GLU A 100 8.93 -11.54 -1.91
CA GLU A 100 9.58 -12.80 -2.30
C GLU A 100 8.58 -13.88 -2.73
N LYS A 101 7.40 -13.93 -2.12
CA LYS A 101 6.35 -14.91 -2.46
C LYS A 101 5.77 -14.76 -3.87
N TYR A 102 5.97 -13.59 -4.49
CA TYR A 102 5.52 -13.31 -5.85
C TYR A 102 6.62 -13.52 -6.90
N VAL A 103 7.84 -13.89 -6.47
CA VAL A 103 9.01 -14.08 -7.34
C VAL A 103 9.39 -15.53 -7.38
N ASN A 104 8.96 -16.24 -8.42
CA ASN A 104 9.34 -17.64 -8.64
C ASN A 104 10.60 -17.72 -9.50
N LEU A 105 11.77 -17.81 -8.85
CA LEU A 105 13.06 -17.94 -9.55
C LEU A 105 13.30 -19.34 -10.11
N ASP A 106 12.59 -20.35 -9.61
CA ASP A 106 12.78 -21.76 -10.00
C ASP A 106 11.88 -22.14 -11.17
N SER A 107 10.95 -21.27 -11.57
CA SER A 107 10.11 -21.45 -12.75
C SER A 107 10.96 -21.53 -14.03
N GLU A 108 10.51 -22.30 -15.03
CA GLU A 108 11.10 -22.31 -16.37
C GLU A 108 10.87 -21.02 -17.14
N VAL A 109 9.82 -20.25 -16.76
CA VAL A 109 9.49 -18.97 -17.39
C VAL A 109 10.62 -17.99 -17.16
N THR A 110 11.12 -17.40 -18.24
CA THR A 110 12.08 -16.29 -18.20
C THR A 110 11.34 -14.97 -18.07
N PHE A 111 11.88 -14.05 -17.27
CA PHE A 111 11.38 -12.71 -17.12
C PHE A 111 12.53 -11.72 -16.91
N LEU A 112 12.27 -10.46 -17.21
CA LEU A 112 13.27 -9.40 -17.07
C LEU A 112 13.73 -9.28 -15.61
N GLY A 113 15.05 -9.35 -15.39
CA GLY A 113 15.66 -9.24 -14.06
C GLY A 113 15.81 -10.56 -13.30
N LYS A 114 15.36 -11.71 -13.82
CA LYS A 114 15.43 -13.01 -13.13
C LYS A 114 16.85 -13.36 -12.65
N GLU A 115 17.85 -13.22 -13.50
CA GLU A 115 19.25 -13.51 -13.15
C GLU A 115 19.80 -12.56 -12.09
N LYS A 116 19.46 -11.27 -12.17
CA LYS A 116 19.85 -10.30 -11.16
C LYS A 116 19.21 -10.62 -9.81
N LEU A 117 17.94 -11.04 -9.80
CA LEU A 117 17.25 -11.44 -8.57
C LEU A 117 17.84 -12.74 -7.97
N ARG A 118 18.26 -13.72 -8.81
CA ARG A 118 18.99 -14.89 -8.34
C ARG A 118 20.26 -14.50 -7.60
N LYS A 119 21.05 -13.61 -8.19
CA LYS A 119 22.27 -13.09 -7.56
C LYS A 119 21.99 -12.41 -6.22
N ILE A 120 20.98 -11.52 -6.18
CA ILE A 120 20.57 -10.83 -4.95
C ILE A 120 20.13 -11.85 -3.88
N LYS A 121 19.38 -12.90 -4.25
CA LYS A 121 18.95 -13.96 -3.33
C LYS A 121 20.15 -14.71 -2.73
N GLN A 122 21.19 -14.97 -3.52
CA GLN A 122 22.42 -15.63 -3.07
C GLN A 122 23.26 -14.74 -2.15
N GLU A 123 23.40 -13.46 -2.49
CA GLU A 123 24.18 -12.48 -1.72
C GLU A 123 23.45 -12.01 -0.46
N GLY A 124 22.12 -12.18 -0.41
CA GLY A 124 21.25 -11.65 0.63
C GLY A 124 20.93 -10.16 0.45
N ILE A 125 19.94 -9.70 1.21
CA ILE A 125 19.55 -8.28 1.22
C ILE A 125 20.23 -7.56 2.38
N LYS A 126 20.65 -6.32 2.16
CA LYS A 126 21.31 -5.47 3.18
C LYS A 126 20.36 -4.46 3.83
N ARG A 127 19.10 -4.42 3.39
CA ARG A 127 18.04 -3.58 3.93
C ARG A 127 16.67 -4.20 3.63
N LYS A 128 15.67 -3.88 4.44
CA LYS A 128 14.32 -4.43 4.28
C LYS A 128 13.26 -3.40 4.68
N LEU A 129 12.15 -3.36 3.95
CA LEU A 129 10.97 -2.63 4.36
C LEU A 129 10.33 -3.31 5.58
N MET A 130 10.08 -2.50 6.59
CA MET A 130 9.51 -2.94 7.86
C MET A 130 8.41 -1.97 8.30
N GLY A 131 7.39 -2.50 8.96
CA GLY A 131 6.46 -1.71 9.74
C GLY A 131 7.17 -1.22 11.02
N VAL A 132 6.96 0.04 11.34
CA VAL A 132 7.61 0.70 12.49
C VAL A 132 6.58 1.44 13.34
N ARG A 133 6.86 1.56 14.64
CA ARG A 133 6.12 2.40 15.58
C ARG A 133 6.99 3.57 15.96
N LEU A 134 6.40 4.74 16.12
CA LEU A 134 7.10 5.98 16.41
C LEU A 134 6.61 6.57 17.72
N GLU A 135 7.51 6.90 18.61
CA GLU A 135 7.21 7.56 19.89
C GLU A 135 7.00 9.07 19.67
N THR A 136 5.89 9.40 19.03
CA THR A 136 5.46 10.77 18.80
C THR A 136 3.94 10.82 18.68
N ASP A 137 3.35 11.92 19.07
CA ASP A 137 1.89 12.11 18.98
C ASP A 137 1.41 12.51 17.58
N LYS A 138 2.28 13.11 16.80
CA LYS A 138 1.95 13.63 15.46
C LYS A 138 3.11 13.49 14.50
N ILE A 139 2.78 13.23 13.25
CA ILE A 139 3.74 13.25 12.16
C ILE A 139 3.09 13.83 10.90
N SER A 140 3.85 14.64 10.18
CA SER A 140 3.53 15.10 8.83
C SER A 140 4.71 14.80 7.93
N LEU A 141 4.54 13.84 7.03
CA LEU A 141 5.61 13.34 6.17
C LEU A 141 5.34 13.78 4.72
N THR A 142 6.10 14.73 4.24
CA THR A 142 6.06 15.18 2.83
C THR A 142 7.17 14.57 1.98
N LYS A 143 8.20 14.03 2.63
CA LYS A 143 9.32 13.32 2.04
C LYS A 143 9.89 12.36 3.08
N SER A 144 10.67 11.37 2.64
CA SER A 144 11.31 10.43 3.55
C SER A 144 12.21 11.11 4.58
N LEU A 145 12.28 10.55 5.78
CA LEU A 145 13.09 11.01 6.90
C LEU A 145 14.14 9.97 7.27
N LYS A 146 15.35 10.44 7.57
CA LYS A 146 16.42 9.59 8.05
C LYS A 146 16.12 9.08 9.45
N ILE A 147 16.41 7.80 9.68
CA ILE A 147 16.32 7.14 10.98
C ILE A 147 17.74 6.87 11.45
N THR A 148 18.09 7.35 12.64
CA THR A 148 19.40 7.12 13.25
C THR A 148 19.24 6.51 14.65
N ASP A 149 20.28 5.83 15.12
CA ASP A 149 20.38 5.45 16.54
C ASP A 149 20.82 6.65 17.41
N ASN A 150 20.97 6.41 18.71
CA ASN A 150 21.38 7.43 19.68
C ASN A 150 22.80 7.99 19.44
N GLU A 151 23.61 7.28 18.68
CA GLU A 151 24.99 7.68 18.32
C GLU A 151 25.03 8.41 16.97
N GLY A 152 23.86 8.62 16.32
CA GLY A 152 23.73 9.25 15.02
C GLY A 152 24.03 8.34 13.83
N LYS A 153 24.21 7.04 14.06
CA LYS A 153 24.45 6.07 13.00
C LYS A 153 23.17 5.79 12.21
N MET A 154 23.27 5.75 10.90
CA MET A 154 22.15 5.53 10.00
C MET A 154 21.56 4.13 10.15
N MET A 155 20.31 4.05 10.61
CA MET A 155 19.56 2.82 10.71
C MET A 155 18.67 2.57 9.48
N GLY A 156 18.20 3.61 8.82
CA GLY A 156 17.29 3.49 7.70
C GLY A 156 16.59 4.79 7.33
N GLU A 157 15.46 4.64 6.67
CA GLU A 157 14.69 5.75 6.14
C GLU A 157 13.19 5.51 6.32
N LEU A 158 12.51 6.41 7.00
CA LEU A 158 11.05 6.41 7.14
C LEU A 158 10.45 6.94 5.84
N ARG A 159 9.65 6.14 5.18
CA ARG A 159 9.08 6.44 3.87
C ARG A 159 7.62 6.86 3.90
N SER A 160 6.84 6.27 4.80
CA SER A 160 5.46 6.65 5.05
C SER A 160 5.15 6.54 6.53
N ALA A 161 4.33 7.44 7.06
CA ALA A 161 3.85 7.36 8.44
C ALA A 161 2.54 8.13 8.61
N CYS A 162 1.74 7.69 9.59
CA CYS A 162 0.53 8.36 10.02
C CYS A 162 0.19 8.00 11.47
N TYR A 163 -0.62 8.81 12.12
CA TYR A 163 -1.29 8.39 13.34
C TYR A 163 -2.38 7.37 13.00
N SER A 164 -2.36 6.23 13.67
CA SER A 164 -3.37 5.19 13.53
C SER A 164 -4.39 5.27 14.67
N PRO A 165 -5.65 5.55 14.39
CA PRO A 165 -6.70 5.49 15.40
C PRO A 165 -6.93 4.08 15.95
N HIS A 166 -6.67 3.06 15.12
CA HIS A 166 -6.83 1.66 15.49
C HIS A 166 -5.76 1.21 16.51
N PHE A 167 -4.49 1.52 16.24
CA PHE A 167 -3.37 1.19 17.14
C PHE A 167 -3.17 2.24 18.22
N LYS A 168 -3.77 3.44 18.09
CA LYS A 168 -3.64 4.60 19.00
C LYS A 168 -2.19 5.11 19.13
N GLU A 169 -1.43 5.01 18.06
CA GLU A 169 -0.03 5.39 18.00
C GLU A 169 0.35 5.82 16.58
N VAL A 170 1.50 6.44 16.42
CA VAL A 170 2.06 6.73 15.10
C VAL A 170 2.78 5.49 14.56
N ILE A 171 2.33 5.05 13.41
CA ILE A 171 2.91 3.90 12.69
C ILE A 171 3.48 4.35 11.35
N GLY A 172 4.40 3.56 10.81
CA GLY A 172 5.01 3.88 9.52
C GLY A 172 5.57 2.68 8.79
N ILE A 173 6.02 2.94 7.58
CA ILE A 173 6.77 2.01 6.73
C ILE A 173 8.15 2.60 6.51
N ALA A 174 9.18 1.83 6.85
CA ALA A 174 10.57 2.27 6.78
C ALA A 174 11.44 1.25 6.08
N MET A 175 12.41 1.71 5.31
CA MET A 175 13.49 0.88 4.77
C MET A 175 14.61 0.84 5.81
N ILE A 176 14.82 -0.30 6.44
CA ILE A 176 15.75 -0.49 7.55
C ILE A 176 16.99 -1.23 7.06
N ASN A 177 18.17 -0.71 7.42
CA ASN A 177 19.48 -1.28 7.05
C ASN A 177 19.89 -2.41 7.99
N GLU A 178 20.83 -3.27 7.53
CA GLU A 178 21.56 -4.18 8.41
C GLU A 178 22.41 -3.39 9.44
N PRO A 179 22.57 -3.93 10.65
CA PRO A 179 22.03 -5.19 11.18
C PRO A 179 20.58 -5.09 11.68
N TYR A 180 20.01 -3.91 11.71
CA TYR A 180 18.73 -3.61 12.36
C TYR A 180 17.52 -4.30 11.69
N CYS A 181 17.58 -4.60 10.40
CA CYS A 181 16.49 -5.30 9.70
C CYS A 181 16.46 -6.81 9.95
N LYS A 182 17.49 -7.38 10.59
CA LYS A 182 17.58 -8.81 10.90
C LYS A 182 17.05 -9.15 12.30
N SER A 183 16.94 -8.17 13.17
CA SER A 183 16.35 -8.39 14.48
C SER A 183 14.86 -8.60 14.31
N SER A 184 14.34 -9.72 14.80
CA SER A 184 12.91 -9.89 15.12
C SER A 184 12.54 -9.00 16.29
N ALA A 185 13.01 -7.76 16.30
CA ALA A 185 12.86 -6.83 17.37
C ALA A 185 11.37 -6.55 17.56
N LYS A 186 10.82 -7.12 18.59
CA LYS A 186 9.65 -6.58 19.25
C LYS A 186 10.02 -5.14 19.64
N GLY A 187 9.48 -4.18 18.85
CA GLY A 187 9.66 -2.76 19.10
C GLY A 187 11.02 -2.23 18.65
N LEU A 188 11.15 -1.87 17.38
CA LEU A 188 12.01 -0.76 17.02
C LEU A 188 11.33 0.50 17.57
N SER A 189 11.62 0.83 18.82
CA SER A 189 11.43 2.17 19.32
C SER A 189 12.36 3.05 18.50
N LEU A 190 11.81 3.81 17.56
CA LEU A 190 12.58 4.67 16.70
C LEU A 190 12.85 5.96 17.44
N ILE A 191 14.04 6.13 17.82
CA ILE A 191 14.45 7.03 18.86
C ILE A 191 14.70 8.45 18.35
N HIS A 192 15.07 8.65 17.10
CA HIS A 192 15.25 10.01 16.57
C HIS A 192 14.88 10.12 15.09
N ILE A 193 13.88 10.93 14.80
CA ILE A 193 13.61 11.47 13.47
C ILE A 193 14.29 12.83 13.42
N SER A 194 15.41 12.95 12.72
CA SER A 194 16.01 14.23 12.45
C SER A 194 15.21 14.95 11.36
N GLU A 195 14.44 15.96 11.74
CA GLU A 195 13.90 16.90 10.74
C GLU A 195 15.07 17.59 10.02
N PRO A 196 14.96 17.79 8.69
CA PRO A 196 15.93 18.63 8.01
C PRO A 196 15.81 20.04 8.59
N THR A 197 16.87 20.52 9.22
CA THR A 197 16.99 21.91 9.68
C THR A 197 16.54 22.85 8.57
N ARG A 198 15.43 23.56 8.78
CA ARG A 198 15.07 24.72 7.96
C ARG A 198 16.21 25.70 8.13
N ARG A 199 17.04 25.87 7.10
CA ARG A 199 17.87 27.07 6.99
C ARG A 199 16.88 28.26 6.85
N MET A 200 16.88 29.11 7.84
CA MET A 200 16.28 30.44 7.74
C MET A 200 17.04 31.26 6.68
#